data_eeed9b46c3923e94c83b734a43ca690b
#
_entry.id   eeed9b46c3923e94c83b734a43ca690b
#
_cell.length_a   1.000
_cell.length_b   1.000
_cell.length_c   1.000
_cell.angle_alpha   90.00
_cell.angle_beta   90.00
_cell.angle_gamma   90.00
#
_symmetry.space_group_name_H-M   'P 1'
#
loop_
_entity.id
_entity.type
_entity.pdbx_description
1 polymer ?
#
loop_
_entity_poly.entity_id
_entity_poly.type
_entity_poly.pdbx_seq_one_letter_code
_entity_poly.pdbx_strand_id
1 'polypeptide(L)'
;MTNSNLKDFSNFHANLAQSAYTGRPSNFPFDSQRDSDKELLNSGQSLYFDFSQDNKFYNKDKKEWEITPGGKKLPHDGKVYLQPDPDLHTVEDTIKLQVGDPGGGVHQEEPPIKLYQKGLLTDEKAGFNAYYLTDTPTLTNDTTKTYMAIRGSDAISYENWNDWIDNDAKFALNHIHTPQAKLTTAGMKAKIAEMREKDPQATMDITGHSLGTIVSARGVAGLSDEELEKIGKVVLFDGPDTTKSLKEMGLSDEKIKKISEKIEYYVNPFDIVGMLNREHTIAKLPGDSDEPLKKPVGKVNVLVPLHYTQITDPESSHDFGVFQSDGKGHLLTASEDFHPELLRAGEKLSRLIATSLDSLRALGVDENVATNVLNSIMRGEFKIKAAIGYGVYENFTTEYSKIVEEARQESIKWDREAIPRYQEQLRSGNLSG
;
A
#
# COMPACT_ATOMS: atom_id res chain seq x y z
N MET A 1 -0.06 -33.74 2.33
CA MET A 1 0.10 -32.42 1.69
C MET A 1 -0.23 -31.41 2.75
N THR A 2 0.75 -30.64 3.20
CA THR A 2 0.53 -29.56 4.18
C THR A 2 -0.38 -28.53 3.51
N ASN A 3 -1.53 -28.26 4.11
CA ASN A 3 -2.42 -27.17 3.71
C ASN A 3 -1.67 -25.85 3.84
N SER A 4 -0.96 -25.45 2.79
CA SER A 4 -0.38 -24.12 2.73
C SER A 4 -1.54 -23.12 2.64
N ASN A 5 -1.70 -22.32 3.68
CA ASN A 5 -2.79 -21.33 3.75
C ASN A 5 -2.44 -20.12 2.89
N LEU A 6 -3.37 -19.61 2.10
CA LEU A 6 -3.21 -18.42 1.26
C LEU A 6 -2.56 -17.23 1.99
N LYS A 7 -2.79 -17.09 3.30
CA LYS A 7 -2.19 -16.03 4.12
C LYS A 7 -0.65 -15.99 4.09
N ASP A 8 0.00 -17.09 3.73
CA ASP A 8 1.45 -17.18 3.71
C ASP A 8 2.05 -16.70 2.38
N PHE A 9 1.21 -16.39 1.41
CA PHE A 9 1.62 -15.94 0.08
C PHE A 9 1.54 -14.41 -0.04
N SER A 10 2.68 -13.74 0.09
CA SER A 10 2.75 -12.27 -0.02
C SER A 10 2.31 -11.76 -1.39
N ASN A 11 2.59 -12.49 -2.46
CA ASN A 11 2.12 -12.16 -3.81
C ASN A 11 0.59 -12.18 -3.90
N PHE A 12 -0.05 -13.15 -3.26
CA PHE A 12 -1.51 -13.19 -3.16
C PHE A 12 -2.06 -11.94 -2.46
N HIS A 13 -1.48 -11.55 -1.33
CA HIS A 13 -1.93 -10.36 -0.60
C HIS A 13 -1.73 -9.07 -1.41
N ALA A 14 -0.65 -8.96 -2.19
CA ALA A 14 -0.45 -7.82 -3.10
C ALA A 14 -1.57 -7.74 -4.14
N ASN A 15 -1.89 -8.85 -4.79
CA ASN A 15 -2.98 -8.91 -5.76
C ASN A 15 -4.35 -8.62 -5.14
N LEU A 16 -4.55 -9.09 -3.91
CA LEU A 16 -5.78 -8.83 -3.17
C LEU A 16 -5.93 -7.35 -2.79
N ALA A 17 -4.86 -6.72 -2.32
CA ALA A 17 -4.85 -5.27 -2.04
C ALA A 17 -5.23 -4.46 -3.28
N GLN A 18 -4.72 -4.88 -4.43
CA GLN A 18 -5.04 -4.25 -5.70
C GLN A 18 -6.48 -4.47 -6.14
N SER A 19 -7.08 -5.60 -5.82
CA SER A 19 -8.46 -5.88 -6.21
C SER A 19 -9.45 -4.84 -5.71
N ALA A 20 -9.11 -4.12 -4.63
CA ALA A 20 -9.93 -3.07 -4.05
C ALA A 20 -9.94 -1.76 -4.85
N TYR A 21 -9.04 -1.59 -5.81
CA TYR A 21 -9.00 -0.37 -6.62
C TYR A 21 -10.00 -0.41 -7.76
N THR A 22 -10.60 0.74 -8.05
CA THR A 22 -11.30 1.01 -9.29
C THR A 22 -10.30 1.48 -10.35
N GLY A 23 -10.47 1.07 -11.60
CA GLY A 23 -9.62 1.55 -12.69
C GLY A 23 -8.15 1.13 -12.59
N ARG A 24 -7.89 -0.14 -12.34
CA ARG A 24 -6.53 -0.68 -12.25
C ARG A 24 -5.67 -0.34 -13.46
N PRO A 25 -4.37 -0.07 -13.27
CA PRO A 25 -3.44 0.06 -14.37
C PRO A 25 -3.48 -1.17 -15.28
N SER A 26 -3.44 -0.96 -16.60
CA SER A 26 -3.52 -2.03 -17.61
C SER A 26 -2.36 -3.03 -17.56
N ASN A 27 -1.29 -2.70 -16.85
CA ASN A 27 -0.11 -3.54 -16.62
C ASN A 27 -0.22 -4.38 -15.34
N PHE A 28 -1.36 -4.36 -14.67
CA PHE A 28 -1.57 -5.14 -13.47
C PHE A 28 -1.76 -6.62 -13.78
N PRO A 29 -1.26 -7.53 -12.90
CA PRO A 29 -1.28 -8.95 -13.19
C PRO A 29 -2.67 -9.55 -13.41
N PHE A 30 -3.72 -8.97 -12.92
CA PHE A 30 -5.08 -9.46 -13.11
C PHE A 30 -5.93 -8.42 -13.82
N ASP A 31 -6.77 -8.85 -14.74
CA ASP A 31 -7.70 -7.95 -15.40
C ASP A 31 -8.45 -7.12 -14.36
N SER A 32 -8.45 -5.81 -14.62
CA SER A 32 -9.21 -4.88 -13.79
C SER A 32 -10.66 -5.26 -13.85
N GLN A 33 -11.19 -5.77 -12.76
CA GLN A 33 -12.63 -5.79 -12.62
C GLN A 33 -13.11 -4.35 -12.47
N ARG A 34 -14.22 -4.07 -13.09
CA ARG A 34 -14.75 -2.71 -13.24
C ARG A 34 -15.46 -2.25 -11.96
N ASP A 35 -15.70 -0.97 -11.86
CA ASP A 35 -16.43 -0.30 -10.78
C ASP A 35 -17.80 -0.92 -10.47
N SER A 36 -18.36 -1.66 -11.43
CA SER A 36 -19.63 -2.36 -11.32
C SER A 36 -19.60 -3.67 -10.51
N ASP A 37 -18.44 -4.11 -10.00
CA ASP A 37 -18.35 -5.41 -9.31
C ASP A 37 -19.26 -5.50 -8.09
N LYS A 38 -19.31 -4.45 -7.29
CA LYS A 38 -20.21 -4.38 -6.12
C LYS A 38 -21.67 -4.33 -6.53
N GLU A 39 -22.00 -3.62 -7.60
CA GLU A 39 -23.36 -3.54 -8.14
C GLU A 39 -23.81 -4.87 -8.71
N LEU A 40 -22.94 -5.54 -9.48
CA LEU A 40 -23.18 -6.87 -10.00
C LEU A 40 -23.40 -7.89 -8.88
N LEU A 41 -22.56 -7.83 -7.85
CA LEU A 41 -22.66 -8.69 -6.69
C LEU A 41 -23.97 -8.46 -5.91
N ASN A 42 -24.34 -7.20 -5.71
CA ASN A 42 -25.60 -6.83 -5.05
C ASN A 42 -26.84 -7.19 -5.89
N SER A 43 -26.69 -7.35 -7.21
CA SER A 43 -27.74 -7.89 -8.08
C SER A 43 -27.87 -9.42 -8.00
N GLY A 44 -27.09 -10.08 -7.15
CA GLY A 44 -27.14 -11.53 -6.93
C GLY A 44 -26.17 -12.35 -7.79
N GLN A 45 -25.24 -11.71 -8.50
CA GLN A 45 -24.19 -12.43 -9.23
C GLN A 45 -23.07 -12.84 -8.28
N SER A 46 -22.55 -14.05 -8.44
CA SER A 46 -21.36 -14.53 -7.71
C SER A 46 -20.11 -14.06 -8.44
N LEU A 47 -19.26 -13.30 -7.76
CA LEU A 47 -17.98 -12.83 -8.28
C LEU A 47 -16.82 -13.45 -7.48
N TYR A 48 -15.76 -13.77 -8.19
CA TYR A 48 -14.52 -14.27 -7.56
C TYR A 48 -13.30 -13.78 -8.32
N PHE A 49 -12.18 -13.69 -7.60
CA PHE A 49 -10.86 -13.48 -8.19
C PHE A 49 -10.14 -14.81 -8.27
N ASP A 50 -9.56 -15.09 -9.43
CA ASP A 50 -8.76 -16.30 -9.65
C ASP A 50 -7.29 -15.93 -9.74
N PHE A 51 -6.57 -16.08 -8.63
CA PHE A 51 -5.14 -15.79 -8.53
C PHE A 51 -4.25 -16.95 -8.96
N SER A 52 -4.82 -18.04 -9.50
CA SER A 52 -4.07 -19.19 -10.02
C SER A 52 -3.53 -18.96 -11.43
N GLN A 53 -4.08 -18.01 -12.17
CA GLN A 53 -3.73 -17.74 -13.55
C GLN A 53 -2.39 -17.05 -13.68
N ASP A 54 -1.66 -17.36 -14.76
CA ASP A 54 -0.46 -16.61 -15.14
C ASP A 54 -0.84 -15.20 -15.60
N ASN A 55 -0.05 -14.20 -15.19
CA ASN A 55 -0.29 -12.82 -15.54
C ASN A 55 0.74 -12.33 -16.52
N LYS A 56 0.30 -11.50 -17.46
CA LYS A 56 1.15 -10.83 -18.43
C LYS A 56 1.19 -9.35 -18.11
N PHE A 57 2.38 -8.80 -18.03
CA PHE A 57 2.57 -7.36 -17.95
C PHE A 57 3.63 -6.91 -18.96
N TYR A 58 3.50 -5.67 -19.42
CA TYR A 58 4.45 -5.11 -20.38
C TYR A 58 5.60 -4.44 -19.62
N ASN A 59 6.79 -5.00 -19.74
CA ASN A 59 8.00 -4.40 -19.19
C ASN A 59 8.46 -3.24 -20.09
N LYS A 60 8.27 -2.01 -19.63
CA LYS A 60 8.61 -0.80 -20.41
C LYS A 60 10.11 -0.68 -20.70
N ASP A 61 10.96 -1.15 -19.77
CA ASP A 61 12.43 -1.05 -19.92
C ASP A 61 12.97 -2.06 -20.95
N LYS A 62 12.45 -3.28 -20.88
CA LYS A 62 12.81 -4.34 -21.85
C LYS A 62 12.00 -4.26 -23.15
N LYS A 63 10.92 -3.47 -23.16
CA LYS A 63 9.97 -3.35 -24.27
C LYS A 63 9.37 -4.69 -24.71
N GLU A 64 9.14 -5.57 -23.75
CA GLU A 64 8.59 -6.90 -23.98
C GLU A 64 7.52 -7.28 -22.95
N TRP A 65 6.70 -8.28 -23.32
CA TRP A 65 5.73 -8.85 -22.38
C TRP A 65 6.41 -9.91 -21.51
N GLU A 66 6.33 -9.71 -20.20
CA GLU A 66 6.76 -10.69 -19.22
C GLU A 66 5.55 -11.44 -18.64
N ILE A 67 5.79 -12.66 -18.19
CA ILE A 67 4.80 -13.49 -17.54
C ILE A 67 5.19 -13.62 -16.08
N THR A 68 4.34 -13.12 -15.18
CA THR A 68 4.43 -13.48 -13.77
C THR A 68 3.62 -14.75 -13.56
N PRO A 69 4.26 -15.84 -13.12
CA PRO A 69 3.53 -17.08 -12.87
C PRO A 69 2.40 -16.88 -11.87
N GLY A 70 1.23 -17.40 -12.20
CA GLY A 70 0.12 -17.42 -11.27
C GLY A 70 0.39 -18.36 -10.09
N GLY A 71 -0.41 -18.23 -9.06
CA GLY A 71 -0.32 -19.05 -7.87
C GLY A 71 -0.89 -20.46 -8.07
N LYS A 72 -0.42 -21.20 -9.07
CA LYS A 72 -0.92 -22.56 -9.38
C LYS A 72 -0.86 -23.56 -8.22
N LYS A 73 -0.13 -23.22 -7.16
CA LYS A 73 -0.02 -24.01 -5.92
C LYS A 73 -0.76 -23.36 -4.75
N LEU A 74 -1.51 -22.29 -5.01
CA LEU A 74 -2.29 -21.63 -3.96
C LEU A 74 -3.40 -22.57 -3.46
N PRO A 75 -3.73 -22.54 -2.17
CA PRO A 75 -4.89 -23.24 -1.61
C PRO A 75 -6.18 -22.83 -2.32
N HIS A 76 -7.16 -23.71 -2.33
CA HIS A 76 -8.47 -23.51 -2.97
C HIS A 76 -8.37 -23.08 -4.45
N ASP A 77 -7.36 -23.58 -5.16
CA ASP A 77 -7.06 -23.24 -6.56
C ASP A 77 -6.88 -21.72 -6.80
N GLY A 78 -6.51 -20.98 -5.76
CA GLY A 78 -6.28 -19.54 -5.83
C GLY A 78 -7.52 -18.68 -5.97
N LYS A 79 -8.71 -19.25 -5.76
CA LYS A 79 -9.97 -18.51 -5.84
C LYS A 79 -10.37 -17.91 -4.50
N VAL A 80 -10.81 -16.67 -4.54
CA VAL A 80 -11.48 -15.99 -3.43
C VAL A 80 -12.73 -15.27 -3.93
N TYR A 81 -13.76 -15.32 -3.13
CA TYR A 81 -15.09 -14.86 -3.50
C TYR A 81 -15.39 -13.52 -2.85
N LEU A 82 -15.74 -12.54 -3.67
CA LEU A 82 -16.17 -11.24 -3.21
C LEU A 82 -17.55 -11.34 -2.54
N GLN A 83 -17.70 -10.75 -1.37
CA GLN A 83 -18.95 -10.72 -0.65
C GLN A 83 -19.67 -9.37 -0.85
N PRO A 84 -20.99 -9.35 -0.84
CA PRO A 84 -21.76 -8.12 -0.94
C PRO A 84 -21.37 -7.09 0.11
N ASP A 85 -21.41 -5.82 -0.27
CA ASP A 85 -21.33 -4.70 0.66
C ASP A 85 -22.74 -4.45 1.24
N PRO A 86 -22.98 -4.76 2.51
CA PRO A 86 -24.29 -4.57 3.09
C PRO A 86 -24.76 -3.11 2.98
N ASP A 87 -26.03 -2.93 2.70
CA ASP A 87 -26.69 -1.63 2.62
C ASP A 87 -26.11 -0.68 1.56
N LEU A 88 -25.42 -1.21 0.53
CA LEU A 88 -24.92 -0.40 -0.56
C LEU A 88 -26.10 0.28 -1.30
N HIS A 89 -26.09 1.60 -1.30
CA HIS A 89 -27.12 2.43 -1.95
C HIS A 89 -26.53 3.75 -2.44
N THR A 90 -27.24 4.41 -3.33
CA THR A 90 -26.89 5.74 -3.81
C THR A 90 -27.47 6.81 -2.90
N VAL A 91 -26.64 7.78 -2.51
CA VAL A 91 -27.02 8.95 -1.70
C VAL A 91 -26.90 10.20 -2.57
N GLU A 92 -27.86 11.10 -2.40
CA GLU A 92 -27.82 12.43 -3.03
C GLU A 92 -27.23 13.46 -2.06
N ASP A 93 -26.27 14.25 -2.52
CA ASP A 93 -25.71 15.36 -1.76
C ASP A 93 -25.83 16.66 -2.55
N THR A 94 -26.18 17.74 -1.88
CA THR A 94 -26.28 19.06 -2.48
C THR A 94 -24.98 19.83 -2.26
N ILE A 95 -24.28 20.17 -3.34
CA ILE A 95 -23.06 20.99 -3.27
C ILE A 95 -23.49 22.46 -3.25
N LYS A 96 -23.23 23.13 -2.13
CA LYS A 96 -23.35 24.60 -2.06
C LYS A 96 -22.12 25.21 -2.73
N LEU A 97 -22.23 25.55 -4.01
CA LEU A 97 -21.21 26.37 -4.66
C LEU A 97 -21.41 27.81 -4.20
N GLN A 98 -20.43 28.37 -3.50
CA GLN A 98 -20.32 29.81 -3.32
C GLN A 98 -19.72 30.39 -4.61
N VAL A 99 -20.55 30.76 -5.54
CA VAL A 99 -20.13 31.54 -6.70
C VAL A 99 -20.17 33.00 -6.29
N GLY A 100 -19.01 33.59 -6.04
CA GLY A 100 -18.85 35.01 -5.90
C GLY A 100 -18.92 35.68 -7.28
N ASP A 101 -20.00 36.40 -7.56
CA ASP A 101 -20.11 37.20 -8.76
C ASP A 101 -19.34 38.53 -8.52
N PRO A 102 -18.42 38.94 -9.43
CA PRO A 102 -17.72 40.22 -9.35
C PRO A 102 -18.64 41.44 -9.40
N GLY A 103 -19.92 41.25 -9.72
CA GLY A 103 -20.93 42.30 -9.84
C GLY A 103 -21.96 42.38 -8.71
N GLY A 104 -21.87 41.57 -7.65
CA GLY A 104 -22.74 41.69 -6.46
C GLY A 104 -24.18 41.20 -6.61
N GLY A 105 -24.49 40.46 -7.64
CA GLY A 105 -25.79 39.78 -7.83
C GLY A 105 -25.78 38.35 -7.33
N VAL A 106 -26.63 37.99 -6.37
CA VAL A 106 -26.82 36.61 -5.95
C VAL A 106 -27.87 35.99 -6.87
N HIS A 107 -27.45 35.25 -7.89
CA HIS A 107 -28.34 34.35 -8.59
C HIS A 107 -28.37 33.03 -7.78
N GLN A 108 -29.54 32.68 -7.26
CA GLN A 108 -29.83 31.34 -6.72
C GLN A 108 -29.99 30.38 -7.92
N GLU A 109 -28.88 29.79 -8.35
CA GLU A 109 -28.95 28.58 -9.15
C GLU A 109 -29.25 27.40 -8.21
N GLU A 110 -30.09 26.46 -8.67
CA GLU A 110 -30.31 25.23 -7.92
C GLU A 110 -28.95 24.56 -7.65
N PRO A 111 -28.67 24.18 -6.41
CA PRO A 111 -27.37 23.56 -6.10
C PRO A 111 -27.23 22.26 -6.90
N PRO A 112 -26.10 22.01 -7.53
CA PRO A 112 -25.89 20.78 -8.25
C PRO A 112 -25.99 19.59 -7.31
N ILE A 113 -26.75 18.58 -7.73
CA ILE A 113 -26.90 17.31 -7.02
C ILE A 113 -25.70 16.44 -7.40
N LYS A 114 -24.95 15.96 -6.41
CA LYS A 114 -23.91 14.95 -6.58
C LYS A 114 -24.40 13.62 -6.00
N LEU A 115 -24.36 12.58 -6.81
CA LEU A 115 -24.66 11.23 -6.38
C LEU A 115 -23.37 10.54 -5.91
N TYR A 116 -23.44 9.76 -4.85
CA TYR A 116 -22.32 8.93 -4.38
C TYR A 116 -22.82 7.63 -3.74
N GLN A 117 -21.97 6.58 -3.77
CA GLN A 117 -22.29 5.29 -3.17
C GLN A 117 -21.94 5.26 -1.68
N LYS A 118 -22.79 4.63 -0.90
CA LYS A 118 -22.60 4.42 0.53
C LYS A 118 -23.11 3.04 0.95
N GLY A 119 -22.33 2.37 1.81
CA GLY A 119 -22.60 1.06 2.40
C GLY A 119 -21.75 0.86 3.65
N LEU A 120 -21.65 -0.36 4.13
CA LEU A 120 -20.77 -0.70 5.23
C LEU A 120 -19.28 -0.59 4.86
N LEU A 121 -18.95 -1.02 3.64
CA LEU A 121 -17.56 -1.09 3.12
C LEU A 121 -17.28 -0.03 2.06
N THR A 122 -18.21 0.88 1.83
CA THR A 122 -18.12 1.94 0.83
C THR A 122 -18.63 3.25 1.44
N ASP A 123 -17.86 4.33 1.28
CA ASP A 123 -18.33 5.71 1.47
C ASP A 123 -17.50 6.59 0.53
N GLU A 124 -18.04 6.83 -0.68
CA GLU A 124 -17.33 7.61 -1.71
C GLU A 124 -17.09 9.05 -1.29
N LYS A 125 -17.97 9.62 -0.45
CA LYS A 125 -17.77 10.98 0.08
C LYS A 125 -16.57 11.06 1.03
N ALA A 126 -16.31 10.01 1.77
CA ALA A 126 -15.12 9.87 2.64
C ALA A 126 -13.90 9.33 1.90
N GLY A 127 -14.04 8.95 0.61
CA GLY A 127 -12.99 8.27 -0.14
C GLY A 127 -12.72 6.84 0.35
N PHE A 128 -13.65 6.23 1.10
CA PHE A 128 -13.50 4.90 1.65
C PHE A 128 -14.10 3.83 0.75
N ASN A 129 -13.30 2.82 0.42
CA ASN A 129 -13.76 1.63 -0.28
C ASN A 129 -12.94 0.42 0.16
N ALA A 130 -13.64 -0.65 0.56
CA ALA A 130 -13.03 -1.92 0.93
C ALA A 130 -13.80 -3.07 0.31
N TYR A 131 -13.08 -4.18 0.05
CA TYR A 131 -13.68 -5.45 -0.35
C TYR A 131 -13.57 -6.43 0.81
N TYR A 132 -14.64 -7.17 1.06
CA TYR A 132 -14.64 -8.32 1.94
C TYR A 132 -14.75 -9.60 1.11
N LEU A 133 -13.82 -10.53 1.31
CA LEU A 133 -13.71 -11.74 0.51
C LEU A 133 -13.58 -12.95 1.43
N THR A 134 -13.99 -14.09 0.91
CA THR A 134 -13.97 -15.39 1.62
C THR A 134 -13.37 -16.46 0.72
N ASP A 135 -12.77 -17.49 1.32
CA ASP A 135 -12.28 -18.68 0.60
C ASP A 135 -13.38 -19.63 0.17
N THR A 136 -14.63 -19.34 0.50
CA THR A 136 -15.85 -20.04 0.09
C THR A 136 -16.80 -19.08 -0.63
N PRO A 137 -17.70 -19.53 -1.51
CA PRO A 137 -18.62 -18.65 -2.24
C PRO A 137 -19.47 -17.73 -1.35
N THR A 138 -19.81 -18.18 -0.17
CA THR A 138 -20.48 -17.40 0.89
C THR A 138 -19.88 -17.78 2.23
N LEU A 139 -19.98 -16.87 3.22
CA LEU A 139 -19.50 -17.15 4.57
C LEU A 139 -20.33 -18.26 5.22
N THR A 140 -19.68 -19.38 5.51
CA THR A 140 -20.26 -20.59 6.11
C THR A 140 -19.33 -21.16 7.15
N ASN A 141 -19.74 -22.23 7.84
CA ASN A 141 -18.88 -22.96 8.78
C ASN A 141 -17.71 -23.71 8.12
N ASP A 142 -17.67 -23.79 6.80
CA ASP A 142 -16.55 -24.35 6.05
C ASP A 142 -15.52 -23.26 5.64
N THR A 143 -15.83 -21.98 5.86
CA THR A 143 -14.95 -20.86 5.60
C THR A 143 -13.79 -20.89 6.58
N THR A 144 -12.55 -20.97 6.10
CA THR A 144 -11.37 -20.98 6.98
C THR A 144 -10.66 -19.64 7.01
N LYS A 145 -10.78 -18.86 5.95
CA LYS A 145 -10.14 -17.56 5.78
C LYS A 145 -11.08 -16.54 5.17
N THR A 146 -11.01 -15.37 5.72
CA THR A 146 -11.62 -14.18 5.13
C THR A 146 -10.56 -13.10 4.92
N TYR A 147 -10.85 -12.15 4.07
CA TYR A 147 -9.93 -11.08 3.73
C TYR A 147 -10.68 -9.76 3.66
N MET A 148 -10.03 -8.70 4.10
CA MET A 148 -10.49 -7.34 3.86
C MET A 148 -9.40 -6.57 3.14
N ALA A 149 -9.68 -6.23 1.88
CA ALA A 149 -8.80 -5.44 1.04
C ALA A 149 -9.26 -3.98 1.06
N ILE A 150 -8.42 -3.10 1.58
CA ILE A 150 -8.75 -1.69 1.78
C ILE A 150 -8.05 -0.87 0.70
N ARG A 151 -8.86 -0.16 -0.08
CA ARG A 151 -8.36 0.70 -1.13
C ARG A 151 -7.57 1.87 -0.54
N GLY A 152 -6.48 2.24 -1.20
CA GLY A 152 -5.86 3.53 -1.02
C GLY A 152 -6.70 4.66 -1.62
N SER A 153 -6.08 5.75 -1.99
CA SER A 153 -6.77 6.85 -2.66
C SER A 153 -7.25 6.44 -4.05
N ASP A 154 -8.31 7.09 -4.53
CA ASP A 154 -8.84 6.84 -5.88
C ASP A 154 -7.77 7.02 -6.95
N ALA A 155 -7.88 6.15 -7.94
CA ALA A 155 -6.98 5.99 -9.07
C ALA A 155 -5.97 7.13 -9.24
N ILE A 156 -4.70 6.77 -9.31
CA ILE A 156 -3.65 7.62 -9.81
C ILE A 156 -4.00 7.99 -11.26
N SER A 157 -5.04 8.83 -11.42
CA SER A 157 -5.25 9.55 -12.65
C SER A 157 -4.55 10.90 -12.50
N TYR A 158 -3.89 11.36 -13.53
CA TYR A 158 -3.25 12.67 -13.60
C TYR A 158 -4.14 13.81 -13.11
N GLU A 159 -5.45 13.66 -13.19
CA GLU A 159 -6.45 14.66 -12.81
C GLU A 159 -6.77 14.66 -11.29
N ASN A 160 -6.76 13.49 -10.64
CA ASN A 160 -7.11 13.36 -9.21
C ASN A 160 -5.88 13.26 -8.27
N TRP A 161 -4.68 13.27 -8.84
CA TRP A 161 -3.41 13.23 -8.12
C TRP A 161 -3.25 14.35 -7.08
N ASN A 162 -3.87 15.52 -7.33
CA ASN A 162 -3.84 16.65 -6.40
C ASN A 162 -4.54 16.34 -5.07
N ASP A 163 -5.72 15.73 -5.12
CA ASP A 163 -6.51 15.44 -3.91
C ASP A 163 -5.89 14.32 -3.09
N TRP A 164 -5.29 13.35 -3.79
CA TRP A 164 -4.63 12.20 -3.17
C TRP A 164 -3.41 12.61 -2.34
N ILE A 165 -2.50 13.38 -2.94
CA ILE A 165 -1.25 13.76 -2.28
C ILE A 165 -1.50 14.77 -1.17
N ASP A 166 -2.46 15.68 -1.34
CA ASP A 166 -2.83 16.63 -0.29
C ASP A 166 -3.34 15.94 0.97
N ASN A 167 -4.02 14.81 0.83
CA ASN A 167 -4.53 14.05 1.97
C ASN A 167 -3.46 13.10 2.55
N ASP A 168 -2.73 12.37 1.72
CA ASP A 168 -1.78 11.35 2.17
C ASP A 168 -0.48 11.94 2.69
N ALA A 169 0.05 12.95 2.02
CA ALA A 169 1.22 13.64 2.51
C ALA A 169 0.90 14.43 3.80
N LYS A 170 -0.27 15.08 3.89
CA LYS A 170 -0.73 15.69 5.14
C LYS A 170 -0.86 14.66 6.26
N PHE A 171 -1.43 13.48 5.96
CA PHE A 171 -1.50 12.41 6.95
C PHE A 171 -0.11 11.94 7.38
N ALA A 172 0.75 11.61 6.42
CA ALA A 172 2.10 11.12 6.70
C ALA A 172 2.96 12.12 7.47
N LEU A 173 2.77 13.43 7.21
CA LEU A 173 3.50 14.51 7.87
C LEU A 173 2.88 14.95 9.19
N ASN A 174 1.55 14.98 9.29
CA ASN A 174 0.80 15.58 10.40
C ASN A 174 0.08 14.56 11.27
N HIS A 175 0.16 13.25 10.95
CA HIS A 175 -0.50 12.16 11.67
C HIS A 175 -2.03 12.35 11.86
N ILE A 176 -2.69 13.04 10.92
CA ILE A 176 -4.10 13.39 11.00
C ILE A 176 -4.97 12.11 11.00
N HIS A 177 -6.01 12.12 11.81
CA HIS A 177 -7.03 11.09 11.83
C HIS A 177 -7.81 11.08 10.52
N THR A 178 -7.73 9.99 9.77
CA THR A 178 -8.56 9.82 8.58
C THR A 178 -9.96 9.34 9.00
N PRO A 179 -11.04 9.96 8.49
CA PRO A 179 -12.40 9.44 8.70
C PRO A 179 -12.53 7.98 8.29
N GLN A 180 -11.82 7.58 7.24
CA GLN A 180 -11.76 6.23 6.69
C GLN A 180 -11.31 5.18 7.71
N ALA A 181 -10.38 5.50 8.63
CA ALA A 181 -9.94 4.55 9.66
C ALA A 181 -11.08 4.13 10.60
N LYS A 182 -12.00 5.06 10.92
CA LYS A 182 -13.20 4.76 11.72
C LYS A 182 -14.17 3.86 10.95
N LEU A 183 -14.37 4.14 9.66
CA LEU A 183 -15.20 3.32 8.78
C LEU A 183 -14.61 1.91 8.65
N THR A 184 -13.31 1.80 8.49
CA THR A 184 -12.58 0.53 8.46
C THR A 184 -12.77 -0.26 9.75
N THR A 185 -12.61 0.37 10.91
CA THR A 185 -12.86 -0.28 12.22
C THR A 185 -14.30 -0.78 12.30
N ALA A 186 -15.28 0.02 11.89
CA ALA A 186 -16.68 -0.37 11.89
C ALA A 186 -16.96 -1.56 10.96
N GLY A 187 -16.43 -1.53 9.74
CA GLY A 187 -16.52 -2.65 8.79
C GLY A 187 -15.89 -3.93 9.33
N MET A 188 -14.68 -3.85 9.91
CA MET A 188 -14.03 -4.99 10.55
C MET A 188 -14.87 -5.57 11.69
N LYS A 189 -15.37 -4.74 12.59
CA LYS A 189 -16.22 -5.19 13.72
C LYS A 189 -17.47 -5.91 13.25
N ALA A 190 -18.16 -5.36 12.26
CA ALA A 190 -19.37 -5.99 11.71
C ALA A 190 -19.05 -7.36 11.09
N LYS A 191 -17.96 -7.47 10.31
CA LYS A 191 -17.56 -8.73 9.71
C LYS A 191 -17.03 -9.75 10.72
N ILE A 192 -16.32 -9.31 11.76
CA ILE A 192 -15.91 -10.18 12.87
C ILE A 192 -17.13 -10.73 13.61
N ALA A 193 -18.15 -9.92 13.84
CA ALA A 193 -19.40 -10.39 14.47
C ALA A 193 -20.09 -11.45 13.61
N GLU A 194 -20.20 -11.22 12.30
CA GLU A 194 -20.75 -12.19 11.35
C GLU A 194 -19.95 -13.51 11.30
N MET A 195 -18.61 -13.41 11.32
CA MET A 195 -17.73 -14.59 11.37
C MET A 195 -17.94 -15.39 12.67
N ARG A 196 -18.11 -14.73 13.80
CA ARG A 196 -18.35 -15.42 15.08
C ARG A 196 -19.63 -16.23 15.11
N GLU A 197 -20.65 -15.76 14.41
CA GLU A 197 -21.92 -16.48 14.31
C GLU A 197 -21.85 -17.68 13.39
N LYS A 198 -21.17 -17.55 12.24
CA LYS A 198 -21.16 -18.55 11.16
C LYS A 198 -19.97 -19.48 11.23
N ASP A 199 -18.79 -18.95 11.52
CA ASP A 199 -17.56 -19.72 11.68
C ASP A 199 -16.66 -19.12 12.77
N PRO A 200 -16.75 -19.63 14.01
CA PRO A 200 -15.93 -19.17 15.12
C PRO A 200 -14.42 -19.40 14.93
N GLN A 201 -14.01 -20.28 14.01
CA GLN A 201 -12.58 -20.59 13.78
C GLN A 201 -11.95 -19.73 12.69
N ALA A 202 -12.75 -19.14 11.80
CA ALA A 202 -12.21 -18.30 10.73
C ALA A 202 -11.45 -17.09 11.28
N THR A 203 -10.41 -16.70 10.55
CA THR A 203 -9.66 -15.47 10.80
C THR A 203 -9.68 -14.58 9.58
N MET A 204 -9.55 -13.26 9.77
CA MET A 204 -9.55 -12.27 8.73
C MET A 204 -8.15 -11.70 8.54
N ASP A 205 -7.61 -11.79 7.33
CA ASP A 205 -6.41 -11.07 6.94
C ASP A 205 -6.80 -9.71 6.35
N ILE A 206 -6.00 -8.70 6.67
CA ILE A 206 -6.20 -7.33 6.18
C ILE A 206 -5.09 -7.01 5.19
N THR A 207 -5.43 -6.35 4.11
CA THR A 207 -4.44 -5.87 3.17
C THR A 207 -4.79 -4.48 2.65
N GLY A 208 -3.78 -3.71 2.32
CA GLY A 208 -3.93 -2.35 1.82
C GLY A 208 -2.66 -1.87 1.13
N HIS A 209 -2.82 -0.88 0.28
CA HIS A 209 -1.74 -0.24 -0.44
C HIS A 209 -1.83 1.28 -0.27
N SER A 210 -0.68 1.96 -0.25
CA SER A 210 -0.65 3.41 -0.17
C SER A 210 -1.40 3.93 1.07
N LEU A 211 -2.34 4.87 0.94
CA LEU A 211 -3.22 5.33 2.02
C LEU A 211 -3.96 4.16 2.70
N GLY A 212 -4.33 3.13 1.95
CA GLY A 212 -4.98 1.94 2.50
C GLY A 212 -4.16 1.26 3.59
N THR A 213 -2.84 1.43 3.63
CA THR A 213 -1.97 0.91 4.70
C THR A 213 -2.21 1.60 6.02
N ILE A 214 -2.30 2.93 5.97
CA ILE A 214 -2.54 3.77 7.15
C ILE A 214 -3.93 3.49 7.70
N VAL A 215 -4.91 3.49 6.81
CA VAL A 215 -6.31 3.20 7.14
C VAL A 215 -6.46 1.80 7.74
N SER A 216 -5.75 0.81 7.18
CA SER A 216 -5.71 -0.56 7.71
C SER A 216 -5.09 -0.64 9.10
N ALA A 217 -3.90 -0.09 9.29
CA ALA A 217 -3.19 -0.13 10.58
C ALA A 217 -3.99 0.55 11.69
N ARG A 218 -4.54 1.73 11.43
CA ARG A 218 -5.39 2.46 12.38
C ARG A 218 -6.75 1.79 12.58
N GLY A 219 -7.32 1.19 11.54
CA GLY A 219 -8.55 0.41 11.62
C GLY A 219 -8.41 -0.77 12.56
N VAL A 220 -7.33 -1.53 12.42
CA VAL A 220 -6.99 -2.65 13.33
C VAL A 220 -6.74 -2.16 14.75
N ALA A 221 -6.07 -1.02 14.90
CA ALA A 221 -5.81 -0.42 16.21
C ALA A 221 -7.10 -0.01 16.97
N GLY A 222 -8.18 0.27 16.25
CA GLY A 222 -9.50 0.57 16.81
C GLY A 222 -10.29 -0.64 17.31
N LEU A 223 -9.80 -1.88 17.08
CA LEU A 223 -10.42 -3.10 17.55
C LEU A 223 -10.17 -3.33 19.05
N SER A 224 -11.06 -4.03 19.73
CA SER A 224 -10.80 -4.56 21.09
C SER A 224 -9.76 -5.69 21.03
N ASP A 225 -9.19 -6.07 22.15
CA ASP A 225 -8.25 -7.20 22.22
C ASP A 225 -8.89 -8.50 21.76
N GLU A 226 -10.15 -8.73 22.13
CA GLU A 226 -10.91 -9.90 21.70
C GLU A 226 -11.20 -9.92 20.18
N GLU A 227 -11.53 -8.75 19.61
CA GLU A 227 -11.69 -8.60 18.15
C GLU A 227 -10.37 -8.80 17.42
N LEU A 228 -9.27 -8.30 17.99
CA LEU A 228 -7.92 -8.43 17.42
C LEU A 228 -7.47 -9.89 17.30
N GLU A 229 -7.95 -10.79 18.14
CA GLU A 229 -7.68 -12.24 18.02
C GLU A 229 -8.24 -12.83 16.71
N LYS A 230 -9.29 -12.23 16.15
CA LYS A 230 -9.86 -12.63 14.88
C LYS A 230 -9.08 -12.12 13.66
N ILE A 231 -8.16 -11.19 13.85
CA ILE A 231 -7.28 -10.71 12.79
C ILE A 231 -6.10 -11.69 12.66
N GLY A 232 -5.91 -12.22 11.47
CA GLY A 232 -4.76 -13.04 11.11
C GLY A 232 -3.52 -12.17 10.84
N LYS A 233 -3.21 -11.94 9.59
CA LYS A 233 -2.13 -11.04 9.13
C LYS A 233 -2.68 -9.70 8.67
N VAL A 234 -1.86 -8.67 8.81
CA VAL A 234 -2.09 -7.33 8.23
C VAL A 234 -0.92 -7.05 7.29
N VAL A 235 -1.14 -7.20 5.99
CA VAL A 235 -0.10 -7.15 4.96
C VAL A 235 -0.26 -5.88 4.15
N LEU A 236 0.70 -4.98 4.26
CA LEU A 236 0.61 -3.59 3.82
C LEU A 236 1.69 -3.27 2.80
N PHE A 237 1.30 -2.63 1.68
CA PHE A 237 2.16 -2.37 0.53
C PHE A 237 2.37 -0.87 0.32
N ASP A 238 3.63 -0.48 0.16
CA ASP A 238 4.07 0.87 -0.22
C ASP A 238 3.39 2.01 0.57
N GLY A 239 3.25 1.78 1.87
CA GLY A 239 2.76 2.79 2.80
C GLY A 239 3.81 3.27 3.78
N PRO A 240 3.65 4.47 4.33
CA PRO A 240 4.59 5.05 5.30
C PRO A 240 4.62 4.27 6.61
N ASP A 241 5.65 4.51 7.41
CA ASP A 241 5.68 4.01 8.79
C ASP A 241 4.56 4.66 9.63
N THR A 242 3.79 3.83 10.32
CA THR A 242 2.66 4.27 11.15
C THR A 242 2.95 4.26 12.66
N THR A 243 4.19 3.99 13.05
CA THR A 243 4.58 3.84 14.47
C THR A 243 4.19 5.05 15.31
N LYS A 244 4.51 6.25 14.83
CA LYS A 244 4.19 7.49 15.56
C LYS A 244 2.67 7.70 15.63
N SER A 245 1.98 7.51 14.52
CA SER A 245 0.53 7.64 14.42
C SER A 245 -0.22 6.70 15.39
N LEU A 246 0.24 5.44 15.51
CA LEU A 246 -0.36 4.47 16.42
C LEU A 246 -0.08 4.80 17.90
N LYS A 247 1.13 5.30 18.20
CA LYS A 247 1.45 5.78 19.57
C LYS A 247 0.60 6.97 19.97
N GLU A 248 0.34 7.89 19.06
CA GLU A 248 -0.52 9.07 19.30
C GLU A 248 -2.00 8.73 19.51
N MET A 249 -2.43 7.51 19.16
CA MET A 249 -3.79 7.02 19.48
C MET A 249 -4.00 6.74 20.99
N GLY A 250 -2.95 6.85 21.81
CA GLY A 250 -3.04 6.57 23.25
C GLY A 250 -3.17 5.09 23.60
N LEU A 251 -2.75 4.20 22.71
CA LEU A 251 -2.76 2.76 22.94
C LEU A 251 -1.69 2.36 23.95
N SER A 252 -1.98 1.32 24.74
CA SER A 252 -0.97 0.73 25.61
C SER A 252 0.15 0.05 24.82
N ASP A 253 1.37 0.01 25.38
CA ASP A 253 2.50 -0.66 24.75
C ASP A 253 2.22 -2.14 24.46
N GLU A 254 1.46 -2.81 25.33
CA GLU A 254 1.04 -4.20 25.13
C GLU A 254 0.14 -4.34 23.89
N LYS A 255 -0.81 -3.43 23.70
CA LYS A 255 -1.67 -3.44 22.52
C LYS A 255 -0.90 -3.11 21.25
N ILE A 256 0.00 -2.14 21.30
CA ILE A 256 0.90 -1.82 20.17
C ILE A 256 1.73 -3.04 19.80
N LYS A 257 2.25 -3.79 20.77
CA LYS A 257 3.00 -5.03 20.54
C LYS A 257 2.14 -6.09 19.84
N LYS A 258 0.93 -6.35 20.34
CA LYS A 258 0.00 -7.32 19.71
C LYS A 258 -0.33 -6.96 18.26
N ILE A 259 -0.52 -5.68 17.97
CA ILE A 259 -0.75 -5.17 16.61
C ILE A 259 0.50 -5.35 15.78
N SER A 260 1.67 -4.99 16.31
CA SER A 260 2.95 -5.09 15.63
C SER A 260 3.27 -6.52 15.17
N GLU A 261 2.92 -7.52 15.98
CA GLU A 261 3.13 -8.94 15.66
C GLU A 261 2.28 -9.42 14.45
N LYS A 262 1.23 -8.68 14.10
CA LYS A 262 0.33 -9.00 12.98
C LYS A 262 0.67 -8.24 11.71
N ILE A 263 1.38 -7.11 11.80
CA ILE A 263 1.65 -6.21 10.68
C ILE A 263 2.94 -6.60 9.97
N GLU A 264 2.86 -6.75 8.66
CA GLU A 264 3.99 -6.87 7.74
C GLU A 264 3.87 -5.80 6.65
N TYR A 265 4.90 -4.96 6.52
CA TYR A 265 5.04 -4.02 5.41
C TYR A 265 5.91 -4.61 4.32
N TYR A 266 5.50 -4.41 3.08
CA TYR A 266 6.27 -4.66 1.87
C TYR A 266 6.45 -3.32 1.16
N VAL A 267 7.67 -2.86 1.02
CA VAL A 267 7.97 -1.49 0.56
C VAL A 267 9.04 -1.50 -0.53
N ASN A 268 8.77 -0.80 -1.62
CA ASN A 268 9.77 -0.58 -2.66
C ASN A 268 10.82 0.42 -2.14
N PRO A 269 12.13 0.12 -2.20
CA PRO A 269 13.18 1.00 -1.69
C PRO A 269 13.27 2.37 -2.37
N PHE A 270 12.63 2.52 -3.52
CA PHE A 270 12.60 3.75 -4.30
C PHE A 270 11.26 4.49 -4.23
N ASP A 271 10.28 3.95 -3.52
CA ASP A 271 9.00 4.59 -3.32
C ASP A 271 9.06 5.64 -2.20
N ILE A 272 8.79 6.90 -2.56
CA ILE A 272 8.83 8.02 -1.61
C ILE A 272 7.75 7.84 -0.54
N VAL A 273 6.56 7.36 -0.88
CA VAL A 273 5.48 7.12 0.09
C VAL A 273 5.86 5.97 1.02
N GLY A 274 6.31 4.85 0.48
CA GLY A 274 6.75 3.69 1.24
C GLY A 274 7.92 3.99 2.20
N MET A 275 8.79 4.92 1.83
CA MET A 275 9.97 5.30 2.64
C MET A 275 9.73 6.42 3.64
N LEU A 276 8.54 7.03 3.68
CA LEU A 276 8.20 8.06 4.66
C LEU A 276 8.28 7.54 6.11
N ASN A 277 8.89 8.33 6.98
CA ASN A 277 9.02 8.07 8.43
C ASN A 277 9.77 6.78 8.81
N ARG A 278 10.63 6.26 7.92
CA ARG A 278 11.39 5.00 8.16
C ARG A 278 12.87 5.22 8.46
N GLU A 279 13.32 6.45 8.67
CA GLU A 279 14.71 6.74 8.95
C GLU A 279 15.20 5.99 10.20
N HIS A 280 16.38 5.36 10.08
CA HIS A 280 17.00 4.52 11.09
C HIS A 280 16.24 3.23 11.44
N THR A 281 15.43 2.71 10.49
CA THR A 281 14.65 1.47 10.72
C THR A 281 15.04 0.32 9.80
N ILE A 282 15.66 0.60 8.64
CA ILE A 282 15.86 -0.39 7.57
C ILE A 282 17.27 -0.94 7.59
N ALA A 283 18.28 -0.08 7.58
CA ALA A 283 19.69 -0.48 7.54
C ALA A 283 20.60 0.52 8.25
N LYS A 284 21.74 0.06 8.72
CA LYS A 284 22.84 0.95 9.12
C LYS A 284 23.59 1.45 7.89
N LEU A 285 23.92 2.72 7.88
CA LEU A 285 24.76 3.33 6.85
C LEU A 285 26.18 3.58 7.40
N PRO A 286 27.20 3.68 6.53
CA PRO A 286 28.55 4.05 6.95
C PRO A 286 28.55 5.38 7.72
N GLY A 287 29.12 5.38 8.92
CA GLY A 287 29.15 6.53 9.81
C GLY A 287 28.05 6.60 10.84
N ASP A 288 27.09 5.66 10.81
CA ASP A 288 26.10 5.55 11.87
C ASP A 288 26.74 5.11 13.20
N SER A 289 26.10 5.50 14.31
CA SER A 289 26.49 5.06 15.65
C SER A 289 26.26 3.54 15.82
N ASP A 290 26.86 2.96 16.86
CA ASP A 290 26.66 1.55 17.20
C ASP A 290 25.26 1.25 17.77
N GLU A 291 24.46 2.27 17.98
CA GLU A 291 23.09 2.10 18.48
C GLU A 291 22.24 1.22 17.55
N PRO A 292 21.37 0.35 18.10
CA PRO A 292 20.51 -0.48 17.28
C PRO A 292 19.52 0.38 16.45
N LEU A 293 19.10 -0.17 15.32
CA LEU A 293 18.04 0.44 14.53
C LEU A 293 16.77 0.61 15.36
N LYS A 294 16.03 1.66 15.10
CA LYS A 294 14.70 1.87 15.70
C LYS A 294 13.78 0.72 15.27
N LYS A 295 12.94 0.26 16.19
CA LYS A 295 11.94 -0.78 15.87
C LYS A 295 10.63 -0.11 15.46
N PRO A 296 10.21 -0.27 14.21
CA PRO A 296 8.89 0.17 13.76
C PRO A 296 7.79 -0.74 14.33
N VAL A 297 6.55 -0.28 14.29
CA VAL A 297 5.39 -1.15 14.46
C VAL A 297 5.23 -1.99 13.19
N GLY A 298 5.27 -3.31 13.35
CA GLY A 298 5.27 -4.26 12.25
C GLY A 298 6.67 -4.61 11.73
N LYS A 299 6.73 -5.66 10.92
CA LYS A 299 7.93 -6.10 10.23
C LYS A 299 8.01 -5.36 8.89
N VAL A 300 9.17 -4.83 8.56
CA VAL A 300 9.43 -4.18 7.27
C VAL A 300 10.20 -5.14 6.36
N ASN A 301 9.65 -5.40 5.18
CA ASN A 301 10.27 -6.18 4.12
C ASN A 301 10.53 -5.24 2.93
N VAL A 302 11.80 -5.00 2.61
CA VAL A 302 12.17 -4.20 1.45
C VAL A 302 12.10 -5.07 0.20
N LEU A 303 11.31 -4.68 -0.76
CA LEU A 303 11.07 -5.43 -1.99
C LEU A 303 12.27 -5.36 -2.94
N VAL A 304 12.46 -6.42 -3.72
CA VAL A 304 13.34 -6.39 -4.88
C VAL A 304 12.52 -5.89 -6.06
N PRO A 305 12.78 -4.67 -6.59
CA PRO A 305 12.00 -4.10 -7.66
C PRO A 305 12.32 -4.79 -9.01
N LEU A 306 11.33 -4.84 -9.91
CA LEU A 306 11.55 -5.26 -11.29
C LEU A 306 12.36 -4.22 -12.08
N HIS A 307 12.20 -2.95 -11.73
CA HIS A 307 12.82 -1.83 -12.42
C HIS A 307 13.43 -0.85 -11.44
N TYR A 308 14.52 -0.21 -11.86
CA TYR A 308 15.12 0.92 -11.18
C TYR A 308 14.50 2.19 -11.73
N THR A 309 13.54 2.73 -11.01
CA THR A 309 12.75 3.89 -11.45
C THR A 309 13.51 5.19 -11.40
N GLN A 310 13.20 6.07 -12.33
CA GLN A 310 13.66 7.45 -12.28
C GLN A 310 12.63 8.32 -11.55
N ILE A 311 13.08 9.42 -10.96
CA ILE A 311 12.19 10.37 -10.27
C ILE A 311 11.12 10.97 -11.18
N THR A 312 11.34 10.93 -12.49
CA THR A 312 10.38 11.37 -13.53
C THR A 312 9.26 10.34 -13.79
N ASP A 313 9.35 9.16 -13.21
CA ASP A 313 8.32 8.12 -13.30
C ASP A 313 8.02 7.55 -11.89
N PRO A 314 7.48 8.38 -10.99
CA PRO A 314 7.20 7.97 -9.62
C PRO A 314 6.09 6.92 -9.52
N GLU A 315 5.21 6.83 -10.51
CA GLU A 315 4.16 5.82 -10.57
C GLU A 315 4.76 4.41 -10.59
N SER A 316 5.90 4.22 -11.26
CA SER A 316 6.52 2.91 -11.38
C SER A 316 7.14 2.38 -10.08
N SER A 317 7.51 3.24 -9.11
CA SER A 317 8.01 2.81 -7.80
C SER A 317 6.90 2.57 -6.77
N HIS A 318 5.75 3.21 -6.97
CA HIS A 318 4.59 3.11 -6.09
C HIS A 318 3.54 2.12 -6.58
N ASP A 319 3.70 1.57 -7.77
CA ASP A 319 2.75 0.65 -8.40
C ASP A 319 3.00 -0.81 -8.02
N PHE A 320 1.92 -1.57 -7.98
CA PHE A 320 1.96 -3.00 -7.66
C PHE A 320 2.67 -3.88 -8.69
N GLY A 321 2.73 -3.54 -9.95
CA GLY A 321 3.25 -4.40 -11.02
C GLY A 321 4.77 -4.54 -11.06
N VAL A 322 5.49 -3.90 -10.13
CA VAL A 322 6.96 -3.75 -10.19
C VAL A 322 7.71 -4.63 -9.19
N PHE A 323 7.06 -5.62 -8.59
CA PHE A 323 7.68 -6.50 -7.61
C PHE A 323 8.12 -7.82 -8.21
N GLN A 324 9.30 -8.29 -7.87
CA GLN A 324 9.75 -9.63 -8.23
C GLN A 324 9.15 -10.68 -7.29
N SER A 325 8.84 -11.84 -7.84
CA SER A 325 8.39 -12.99 -7.06
C SER A 325 9.28 -14.22 -7.29
N ASP A 326 9.26 -15.14 -6.33
CA ASP A 326 9.97 -16.41 -6.41
C ASP A 326 9.27 -17.46 -7.29
N GLY A 327 8.15 -17.10 -7.93
CA GLY A 327 7.31 -18.03 -8.69
C GLY A 327 6.56 -19.09 -7.86
N LYS A 328 6.69 -19.04 -6.51
CA LYS A 328 6.03 -19.95 -5.58
C LYS A 328 4.96 -19.25 -4.73
N GLY A 329 4.72 -17.98 -4.96
CA GLY A 329 3.73 -17.17 -4.25
C GLY A 329 4.30 -16.14 -3.29
N HIS A 330 5.63 -15.99 -3.20
CA HIS A 330 6.27 -15.01 -2.33
C HIS A 330 6.90 -13.89 -3.16
N LEU A 331 6.79 -12.66 -2.66
CA LEU A 331 7.55 -11.54 -3.19
C LEU A 331 9.00 -11.65 -2.71
N LEU A 332 9.95 -11.36 -3.61
CA LEU A 332 11.37 -11.32 -3.24
C LEU A 332 11.66 -10.09 -2.40
N THR A 333 12.35 -10.30 -1.29
CA THR A 333 12.72 -9.24 -0.36
C THR A 333 14.23 -9.24 -0.12
N ALA A 334 14.78 -8.04 -0.01
CA ALA A 334 16.19 -7.84 0.31
C ALA A 334 16.52 -8.24 1.75
N SER A 335 17.73 -8.71 1.98
CA SER A 335 18.28 -9.01 3.28
C SER A 335 19.79 -8.69 3.29
N GLU A 336 20.46 -8.85 4.42
CA GLU A 336 21.91 -8.67 4.50
C GLU A 336 22.68 -9.64 3.58
N ASP A 337 22.07 -10.80 3.27
CA ASP A 337 22.67 -11.85 2.43
C ASP A 337 22.13 -11.83 0.99
N PHE A 338 21.09 -11.06 0.72
CA PHE A 338 20.41 -11.01 -0.58
C PHE A 338 20.03 -9.57 -0.93
N HIS A 339 20.70 -8.99 -1.91
CA HIS A 339 20.52 -7.60 -2.35
C HIS A 339 20.60 -6.56 -1.21
N PRO A 340 21.67 -6.59 -0.37
CA PRO A 340 21.80 -5.66 0.76
C PRO A 340 21.88 -4.19 0.34
N GLU A 341 22.24 -3.90 -0.92
CA GLU A 341 22.24 -2.56 -1.49
C GLU A 341 20.86 -1.93 -1.50
N LEU A 342 19.79 -2.74 -1.65
CA LEU A 342 18.41 -2.24 -1.62
C LEU A 342 17.99 -1.82 -0.22
N LEU A 343 18.45 -2.50 0.82
CA LEU A 343 18.25 -2.05 2.21
C LEU A 343 18.89 -0.68 2.44
N ARG A 344 20.14 -0.52 1.98
CA ARG A 344 20.87 0.75 2.09
C ARG A 344 20.21 1.86 1.27
N ALA A 345 19.71 1.55 0.07
CA ALA A 345 19.00 2.52 -0.76
C ALA A 345 17.72 3.03 -0.10
N GLY A 346 16.88 2.13 0.43
CA GLY A 346 15.68 2.49 1.17
C GLY A 346 15.99 3.36 2.39
N GLU A 347 17.02 3.02 3.17
CA GLU A 347 17.45 3.83 4.32
C GLU A 347 17.94 5.22 3.89
N LYS A 348 18.77 5.31 2.82
CA LYS A 348 19.24 6.59 2.28
C LYS A 348 18.06 7.46 1.82
N LEU A 349 17.10 6.87 1.11
CA LEU A 349 15.92 7.60 0.64
C LEU A 349 15.07 8.10 1.81
N SER A 350 14.81 7.27 2.80
CA SER A 350 14.04 7.68 3.98
C SER A 350 14.69 8.86 4.70
N ARG A 351 16.01 8.84 4.90
CA ARG A 351 16.77 9.96 5.50
C ARG A 351 16.75 11.20 4.62
N LEU A 352 16.85 11.05 3.30
CA LEU A 352 16.77 12.16 2.37
C LEU A 352 15.41 12.86 2.45
N ILE A 353 14.31 12.08 2.53
CA ILE A 353 12.96 12.60 2.73
C ILE A 353 12.89 13.40 4.05
N ALA A 354 13.29 12.80 5.16
CA ALA A 354 13.25 13.44 6.48
C ALA A 354 14.06 14.75 6.51
N THR A 355 15.30 14.72 6.01
CA THR A 355 16.18 15.91 5.96
C THR A 355 15.60 17.00 5.07
N SER A 356 14.96 16.65 3.95
CA SER A 356 14.34 17.62 3.05
C SER A 356 13.14 18.31 3.71
N LEU A 357 12.29 17.53 4.41
CA LEU A 357 11.17 18.08 5.16
C LEU A 357 11.62 18.97 6.32
N ASP A 358 12.65 18.58 7.05
CA ASP A 358 13.22 19.39 8.12
C ASP A 358 13.84 20.69 7.58
N SER A 359 14.47 20.65 6.42
CA SER A 359 14.99 21.84 5.75
C SER A 359 13.87 22.83 5.39
N LEU A 360 12.75 22.33 4.88
CA LEU A 360 11.57 23.16 4.58
C LEU A 360 10.98 23.80 5.86
N ARG A 361 10.85 23.01 6.94
CA ARG A 361 10.37 23.52 8.23
C ARG A 361 11.30 24.59 8.80
N ALA A 362 12.62 24.38 8.72
CA ALA A 362 13.63 25.35 9.19
C ALA A 362 13.59 26.69 8.42
N LEU A 363 13.15 26.67 7.17
CA LEU A 363 12.94 27.85 6.34
C LEU A 363 11.62 28.57 6.62
N GLY A 364 10.86 28.12 7.63
CA GLY A 364 9.56 28.68 7.99
C GLY A 364 8.45 28.38 6.98
N VAL A 365 8.66 27.35 6.16
CA VAL A 365 7.65 26.85 5.23
C VAL A 365 6.60 26.13 6.04
N ASP A 366 5.33 26.55 5.92
CA ASP A 366 4.25 25.87 6.60
C ASP A 366 4.05 24.45 6.04
N GLU A 367 3.32 23.61 6.77
CA GLU A 367 3.12 22.21 6.40
C GLU A 367 2.42 22.03 5.04
N ASN A 368 1.57 22.98 4.63
CA ASN A 368 0.91 22.93 3.33
C ASN A 368 1.91 23.12 2.18
N VAL A 369 2.87 24.04 2.37
CA VAL A 369 3.94 24.27 1.38
C VAL A 369 4.92 23.11 1.37
N ALA A 370 5.29 22.54 2.53
CA ALA A 370 6.12 21.34 2.62
C ALA A 370 5.44 20.16 1.90
N THR A 371 4.15 19.99 2.09
CA THR A 371 3.32 19.01 1.40
C THR A 371 3.35 19.24 -0.12
N ASN A 372 3.18 20.49 -0.59
CA ASN A 372 3.25 20.81 -2.01
C ASN A 372 4.63 20.58 -2.62
N VAL A 373 5.71 20.77 -1.85
CA VAL A 373 7.07 20.39 -2.31
C VAL A 373 7.18 18.90 -2.50
N LEU A 374 6.77 18.10 -1.51
CA LEU A 374 6.79 16.66 -1.60
C LEU A 374 5.95 16.16 -2.78
N ASN A 375 4.78 16.75 -2.98
CA ASN A 375 3.91 16.47 -4.11
C ASN A 375 4.58 16.76 -5.45
N SER A 376 5.26 17.88 -5.56
CA SER A 376 5.96 18.27 -6.78
C SER A 376 7.13 17.33 -7.08
N ILE A 377 7.81 16.86 -6.04
CA ILE A 377 8.88 15.85 -6.16
C ILE A 377 8.30 14.54 -6.69
N MET A 378 7.21 14.04 -6.08
CA MET A 378 6.60 12.77 -6.46
C MET A 378 6.02 12.78 -7.89
N ARG A 379 5.65 13.95 -8.41
CA ARG A 379 5.18 14.11 -9.80
C ARG A 379 6.29 14.32 -10.82
N GLY A 380 7.54 14.46 -10.38
CA GLY A 380 8.61 14.93 -11.26
C GLY A 380 8.35 16.34 -11.81
N GLU A 381 7.45 17.10 -11.19
CA GLU A 381 7.06 18.45 -11.61
C GLU A 381 7.45 19.49 -10.57
N PHE A 382 7.96 20.60 -11.03
CA PHE A 382 8.24 21.74 -10.16
C PHE A 382 7.16 22.82 -10.30
N LYS A 383 6.21 22.86 -9.36
CA LYS A 383 5.13 23.85 -9.33
C LYS A 383 5.29 24.93 -8.24
N ILE A 384 6.40 24.92 -7.49
CA ILE A 384 6.62 25.89 -6.42
C ILE A 384 7.13 27.20 -6.99
N LYS A 385 6.33 28.25 -6.87
CA LYS A 385 6.70 29.60 -7.30
C LYS A 385 7.71 30.30 -6.36
N ALA A 386 8.07 29.68 -5.23
CA ALA A 386 8.97 30.29 -4.25
C ALA A 386 10.40 29.77 -4.44
N ALA A 387 11.36 30.66 -4.60
CA ALA A 387 12.78 30.34 -4.73
C ALA A 387 13.36 29.48 -3.58
N ILE A 388 12.73 29.52 -2.41
CA ILE A 388 13.11 28.79 -1.20
C ILE A 388 12.92 27.28 -1.36
N GLY A 389 11.81 26.83 -1.98
CA GLY A 389 11.53 25.41 -2.22
C GLY A 389 12.36 24.81 -3.36
N TYR A 390 12.86 25.65 -4.28
CA TYR A 390 13.61 25.20 -5.46
C TYR A 390 14.90 24.47 -5.08
N GLY A 391 15.68 25.03 -4.17
CA GLY A 391 16.95 24.43 -3.75
C GLY A 391 16.75 23.07 -3.07
N VAL A 392 15.69 22.93 -2.26
CA VAL A 392 15.35 21.64 -1.63
C VAL A 392 14.91 20.63 -2.67
N TYR A 393 14.07 21.03 -3.63
CA TYR A 393 13.63 20.17 -4.73
C TYR A 393 14.81 19.71 -5.60
N GLU A 394 15.66 20.63 -6.03
CA GLU A 394 16.82 20.31 -6.86
C GLU A 394 17.81 19.36 -6.14
N ASN A 395 18.08 19.61 -4.88
CA ASN A 395 18.90 18.73 -4.07
C ASN A 395 18.27 17.35 -3.91
N PHE A 396 16.96 17.30 -3.60
CA PHE A 396 16.25 16.03 -3.45
C PHE A 396 16.30 15.20 -4.74
N THR A 397 15.96 15.79 -5.89
CA THR A 397 15.94 15.08 -7.18
C THR A 397 17.31 14.56 -7.58
N THR A 398 18.36 15.35 -7.31
CA THR A 398 19.75 14.97 -7.57
C THR A 398 20.17 13.79 -6.70
N GLU A 399 19.96 13.87 -5.38
CA GLU A 399 20.35 12.80 -4.45
C GLU A 399 19.48 11.54 -4.63
N TYR A 400 18.18 11.68 -4.93
CA TYR A 400 17.33 10.56 -5.28
C TYR A 400 17.86 9.77 -6.50
N SER A 401 18.16 10.49 -7.59
CA SER A 401 18.69 9.87 -8.82
C SER A 401 20.02 9.15 -8.56
N LYS A 402 20.86 9.72 -7.69
CA LYS A 402 22.13 9.12 -7.29
C LYS A 402 21.90 7.84 -6.47
N ILE A 403 20.98 7.85 -5.50
CA ILE A 403 20.64 6.66 -4.71
C ILE A 403 20.18 5.52 -5.61
N VAL A 404 19.28 5.80 -6.57
CA VAL A 404 18.76 4.80 -7.51
C VAL A 404 19.88 4.23 -8.38
N GLU A 405 20.73 5.10 -8.96
CA GLU A 405 21.80 4.65 -9.84
C GLU A 405 22.89 3.86 -9.09
N GLU A 406 23.28 4.27 -7.89
CA GLU A 406 24.19 3.53 -7.04
C GLU A 406 23.66 2.12 -6.74
N ALA A 407 22.40 2.03 -6.31
CA ALA A 407 21.75 0.76 -6.04
C ALA A 407 21.70 -0.14 -7.30
N ARG A 408 21.37 0.44 -8.44
CA ARG A 408 21.34 -0.28 -9.73
C ARG A 408 22.70 -0.88 -10.08
N GLN A 409 23.76 -0.10 -9.95
CA GLN A 409 25.13 -0.56 -10.23
C GLN A 409 25.56 -1.66 -9.24
N GLU A 410 25.27 -1.50 -7.96
CA GLU A 410 25.56 -2.49 -6.95
C GLU A 410 24.77 -3.79 -7.17
N SER A 411 23.48 -3.71 -7.54
CA SER A 411 22.66 -4.89 -7.86
C SER A 411 23.21 -5.67 -9.07
N ILE A 412 23.61 -4.98 -10.13
CA ILE A 412 24.23 -5.63 -11.30
C ILE A 412 25.52 -6.36 -10.89
N LYS A 413 26.31 -5.73 -10.03
CA LYS A 413 27.53 -6.36 -9.52
C LYS A 413 27.19 -7.56 -8.63
N TRP A 414 26.22 -7.42 -7.75
CA TRP A 414 25.76 -8.48 -6.86
C TRP A 414 25.29 -9.72 -7.66
N ASP A 415 24.46 -9.53 -8.68
CA ASP A 415 23.98 -10.59 -9.56
C ASP A 415 25.13 -11.33 -10.25
N ARG A 416 26.12 -10.60 -10.78
CA ARG A 416 27.28 -11.19 -11.42
C ARG A 416 28.14 -12.04 -10.48
N GLU A 417 28.23 -11.67 -9.21
CA GLU A 417 29.03 -12.36 -8.21
C GLU A 417 28.26 -13.49 -7.52
N ALA A 418 26.96 -13.33 -7.31
CA ALA A 418 26.11 -14.30 -6.61
C ALA A 418 25.74 -15.50 -7.48
N ILE A 419 25.39 -15.29 -8.75
CA ILE A 419 24.98 -16.37 -9.65
C ILE A 419 26.03 -17.48 -9.76
N PRO A 420 27.33 -17.20 -9.98
CA PRO A 420 28.34 -18.25 -9.99
C PRO A 420 28.48 -18.99 -8.66
N ARG A 421 28.36 -18.28 -7.52
CA ARG A 421 28.43 -18.90 -6.19
C ARG A 421 27.28 -19.88 -5.95
N TYR A 422 26.05 -19.49 -6.30
CA TYR A 422 24.87 -20.38 -6.21
C TYR A 422 24.99 -21.58 -7.14
N GLN A 423 25.50 -21.39 -8.35
CA GLN A 423 25.74 -22.48 -9.29
C GLN A 423 26.78 -23.47 -8.76
N GLU A 424 27.83 -23.01 -8.12
CA GLU A 424 28.85 -23.84 -7.50
C GLU A 424 28.32 -24.59 -6.26
N GLN A 425 27.50 -23.92 -5.43
CA GLN A 425 26.84 -24.55 -4.28
C GLN A 425 25.85 -25.63 -4.71
N LEU A 426 25.11 -25.41 -5.79
CA LEU A 426 24.24 -26.44 -6.37
C LEU A 426 25.03 -27.62 -6.92
N ARG A 427 26.16 -27.37 -7.58
CA ARG A 427 27.04 -28.44 -8.10
C ARG A 427 27.72 -29.23 -6.98
N SER A 428 28.06 -28.60 -5.87
CA SER A 428 28.71 -29.24 -4.71
C SER A 428 27.72 -29.97 -3.79
N GLY A 429 26.40 -29.91 -4.07
CA GLY A 429 25.39 -30.52 -3.22
C GLY A 429 25.17 -29.85 -1.86
N ASN A 430 25.75 -28.68 -1.64
CA ASN A 430 25.65 -27.92 -0.39
C ASN A 430 24.38 -27.08 -0.27
N LEU A 431 23.51 -27.06 -1.30
CA LEU A 431 22.16 -26.51 -1.26
C LEU A 431 21.19 -27.62 -1.61
N SER A 432 20.38 -28.03 -0.64
CA SER A 432 19.16 -28.79 -0.90
C SER A 432 18.14 -27.86 -1.56
N GLY A 433 17.74 -28.18 -2.79
CA GLY A 433 16.77 -27.44 -3.58
C GLY A 433 15.37 -27.35 -2.99
#